data_b3a875227c80a16e9aac1d33f146e811
#
_entry.id   b3a875227c80a16e9aac1d33f146e811
#
_cell.length_a   1.000
_cell.length_b   1.000
_cell.length_c   1.000
_cell.angle_alpha   90.00
_cell.angle_beta   90.00
_cell.angle_gamma   90.00
#
_symmetry.space_group_name_H-M   'P 1'
#
loop_
_entity.id
_entity.type
_entity.pdbx_description
1 polymer ?
#
loop_
_entity_poly.entity_id
_entity_poly.type
_entity_poly.pdbx_seq_one_letter_code
_entity_poly.pdbx_strand_id
1 'polypeptide(L)'
;MPIYRSKTTTAGRNMAGARALWRATGMKDGDFEKPIIAVVNSFTQFVPGHVHLKDMGQLVAREIEEAGGVAKEFNTIAVDDGIAMGHDGMLYSLPSRDIIADSVEYMVNAHCADAMVCISNCDKITPGMLNAALRLNIPVIFVSGGPMEAGKTKLSEHKLDLVDAMVIAVDDEASDEKVAEYERSACPTCGSCSGMFTANSMNCLTEALGLSLPGNGSLLATHADRKKLFLEAGRRIVEITRKHYEEDDYSVLPRNIASHSAFSNAMALDIAMGGSTNTILHLLAAAQEAELDFTLKDIDALSRKVPQLCKVAPNTPLYHMEDVHRAGGVMAILGELDRADLLDTSLPTVHASTMAAALAQWDIMTTDNDAVKNFFKAGPAGIPTQTAFSQDTRWTSLDADRENGCIRNLEHAFSLEGGLAVLYGNIAVDGCVVKTSGVDESILVFEGPAHICESQEGAVDDILNDRVKAGDVVIVRYEGPKGGPGMQEMLYPTSYIKSKGLGKVCALLTDGRFSGGTSGLSIGHASPEAAAGGAIGLVEQGDIIRIDIPNRGINVLIDETELNKRRKAMDAKGADGWKPVNERPRKVSAALKAYAKMVTSADKGAVRDISQL
;
A
#
# COMPACT_ATOMS: atom_id res chain seq x y z
N MET A 1 16.73 -23.80 -22.28
CA MET A 1 15.71 -24.03 -21.25
C MET A 1 16.39 -24.06 -19.89
N PRO A 2 15.99 -23.21 -18.98
CA PRO A 2 16.52 -23.22 -17.61
C PRO A 2 16.12 -24.53 -16.91
N ILE A 3 16.99 -24.97 -15.97
CA ILE A 3 16.72 -26.16 -15.16
C ILE A 3 15.96 -25.70 -13.91
N TYR A 4 15.00 -26.49 -13.46
CA TYR A 4 14.33 -26.26 -12.18
C TYR A 4 15.35 -26.04 -11.06
N ARG A 5 15.22 -24.96 -10.30
CA ARG A 5 16.09 -24.62 -9.16
C ARG A 5 16.09 -25.75 -8.11
N SER A 6 14.91 -26.36 -7.92
CA SER A 6 14.70 -27.46 -6.98
C SER A 6 15.57 -28.70 -7.28
N LYS A 7 16.07 -28.87 -8.52
CA LYS A 7 17.01 -29.94 -8.85
C LYS A 7 18.32 -29.87 -8.05
N THR A 8 18.68 -28.70 -7.52
CA THR A 8 19.79 -28.55 -6.56
C THR A 8 19.64 -29.44 -5.33
N THR A 9 18.41 -29.65 -4.84
CA THR A 9 18.10 -30.44 -3.64
C THR A 9 17.46 -31.79 -3.96
N THR A 10 16.93 -31.98 -5.16
CA THR A 10 16.17 -33.17 -5.54
C THR A 10 16.92 -34.12 -6.46
N ALA A 11 17.97 -33.66 -7.16
CA ALA A 11 18.71 -34.47 -8.14
C ALA A 11 20.12 -34.89 -7.63
N GLY A 12 20.65 -35.92 -8.26
CA GLY A 12 22.02 -36.41 -8.00
C GLY A 12 22.17 -37.28 -6.74
N ARG A 13 23.16 -38.18 -6.74
CA ARG A 13 23.37 -39.14 -5.65
C ARG A 13 23.77 -38.46 -4.35
N ASN A 14 24.54 -37.36 -4.43
CA ASN A 14 25.02 -36.57 -3.29
C ASN A 14 23.87 -35.90 -2.52
N MET A 15 22.70 -35.71 -3.15
CA MET A 15 21.49 -35.10 -2.52
C MET A 15 20.56 -36.14 -1.87
N ALA A 16 21.05 -37.37 -1.64
CA ALA A 16 20.23 -38.39 -0.97
C ALA A 16 19.77 -37.95 0.42
N GLY A 17 20.58 -37.22 1.17
CA GLY A 17 20.22 -36.66 2.49
C GLY A 17 19.09 -35.63 2.38
N ALA A 18 19.16 -34.69 1.44
CA ALA A 18 18.13 -33.69 1.19
C ALA A 18 16.82 -34.38 0.79
N ARG A 19 16.87 -35.36 -0.12
CA ARG A 19 15.66 -36.13 -0.50
C ARG A 19 15.05 -36.92 0.66
N ALA A 20 15.87 -37.44 1.56
CA ALA A 20 15.35 -38.12 2.76
C ALA A 20 14.55 -37.15 3.64
N LEU A 21 15.01 -35.89 3.80
CA LEU A 21 14.30 -34.84 4.52
C LEU A 21 13.03 -34.43 3.76
N TRP A 22 13.11 -34.23 2.44
CA TRP A 22 11.91 -33.96 1.63
C TRP A 22 10.85 -35.06 1.74
N ARG A 23 11.25 -36.35 1.82
CA ARG A 23 10.31 -37.45 2.09
C ARG A 23 9.66 -37.33 3.46
N ALA A 24 10.41 -36.92 4.49
CA ALA A 24 9.87 -36.66 5.81
C ALA A 24 8.84 -35.52 5.86
N THR A 25 8.87 -34.63 4.84
CA THR A 25 7.83 -33.60 4.63
C THR A 25 6.68 -34.06 3.73
N GLY A 26 6.61 -35.37 3.39
CA GLY A 26 5.51 -35.97 2.62
C GLY A 26 5.76 -36.17 1.12
N MET A 27 6.93 -35.76 0.56
CA MET A 27 7.22 -35.97 -0.87
C MET A 27 7.43 -37.47 -1.20
N LYS A 28 6.91 -37.88 -2.34
CA LYS A 28 7.00 -39.25 -2.89
C LYS A 28 8.00 -39.30 -4.07
N ASP A 29 8.29 -40.50 -4.56
CA ASP A 29 9.24 -40.69 -5.67
C ASP A 29 8.94 -39.85 -6.91
N GLY A 30 7.69 -39.81 -7.34
CA GLY A 30 7.27 -39.04 -8.52
C GLY A 30 7.28 -37.52 -8.33
N ASP A 31 7.43 -37.02 -7.10
CA ASP A 31 7.39 -35.58 -6.84
C ASP A 31 8.76 -34.90 -7.10
N PHE A 32 9.86 -35.68 -7.10
CA PHE A 32 11.20 -35.15 -7.36
C PHE A 32 11.42 -34.69 -8.80
N GLU A 33 10.51 -35.01 -9.72
CA GLU A 33 10.54 -34.54 -11.11
C GLU A 33 9.65 -33.33 -11.37
N LYS A 34 8.82 -32.92 -10.39
CA LYS A 34 7.91 -31.80 -10.48
C LYS A 34 8.56 -30.50 -9.96
N PRO A 35 8.07 -29.32 -10.39
CA PRO A 35 8.48 -28.06 -9.78
C PRO A 35 8.03 -27.96 -8.31
N ILE A 36 8.88 -27.43 -7.45
CA ILE A 36 8.54 -27.11 -6.07
C ILE A 36 8.09 -25.64 -6.01
N ILE A 37 6.84 -25.43 -5.63
CA ILE A 37 6.22 -24.11 -5.56
C ILE A 37 6.03 -23.71 -4.11
N ALA A 38 6.61 -22.59 -3.72
CA ALA A 38 6.44 -22.01 -2.40
C ALA A 38 5.05 -21.35 -2.29
N VAL A 39 4.27 -21.71 -1.29
CA VAL A 39 3.05 -21.02 -0.91
C VAL A 39 3.41 -20.10 0.26
N VAL A 40 3.61 -18.82 -0.06
CA VAL A 40 4.01 -17.79 0.90
C VAL A 40 2.75 -17.21 1.52
N ASN A 41 2.38 -17.68 2.69
CA ASN A 41 1.20 -17.21 3.43
C ASN A 41 1.61 -16.14 4.47
N SER A 42 0.64 -15.39 4.96
CA SER A 42 0.82 -14.36 5.99
C SER A 42 -0.27 -14.43 7.08
N PHE A 43 -0.80 -15.62 7.31
CA PHE A 43 -1.80 -15.84 8.37
C PHE A 43 -1.29 -15.37 9.73
N THR A 44 -2.14 -14.65 10.45
CA THR A 44 -1.98 -14.32 11.87
C THR A 44 -3.34 -14.01 12.49
N GLN A 45 -3.45 -14.17 13.81
CA GLN A 45 -4.64 -13.75 14.56
C GLN A 45 -4.60 -12.28 15.02
N PHE A 46 -3.48 -11.59 14.78
CA PHE A 46 -3.29 -10.17 15.17
C PHE A 46 -3.83 -9.18 14.14
N VAL A 47 -4.18 -9.62 12.93
CA VAL A 47 -4.51 -8.71 11.82
C VAL A 47 -5.87 -9.09 11.23
N PRO A 48 -6.90 -8.21 11.26
CA PRO A 48 -8.23 -8.50 10.72
C PRO A 48 -8.20 -8.97 9.26
N GLY A 49 -7.31 -8.39 8.46
CA GLY A 49 -7.08 -8.77 7.07
C GLY A 49 -6.45 -10.16 6.87
N HIS A 50 -5.97 -10.81 7.93
CA HIS A 50 -5.20 -12.06 7.85
C HIS A 50 -5.77 -13.22 8.68
N VAL A 51 -6.73 -12.97 9.58
CA VAL A 51 -7.32 -14.02 10.46
C VAL A 51 -7.93 -15.16 9.67
N HIS A 52 -8.44 -14.90 8.47
CA HIS A 52 -9.08 -15.89 7.59
C HIS A 52 -8.11 -16.59 6.63
N LEU A 53 -6.83 -16.22 6.61
CA LEU A 53 -5.85 -16.78 5.66
C LEU A 53 -5.31 -18.16 6.08
N LYS A 54 -5.63 -18.63 7.29
CA LYS A 54 -5.09 -19.87 7.85
C LYS A 54 -5.19 -21.07 6.89
N ASP A 55 -6.36 -21.28 6.29
CA ASP A 55 -6.61 -22.42 5.44
C ASP A 55 -6.45 -22.12 3.93
N MET A 56 -6.14 -20.85 3.58
CA MET A 56 -6.01 -20.42 2.19
C MET A 56 -4.77 -21.02 1.54
N GLY A 57 -3.67 -21.14 2.28
CA GLY A 57 -2.45 -21.78 1.79
C GLY A 57 -2.70 -23.23 1.40
N GLN A 58 -3.45 -23.98 2.22
CA GLN A 58 -3.82 -25.37 1.92
C GLN A 58 -4.80 -25.49 0.75
N LEU A 59 -5.65 -24.49 0.55
CA LEU A 59 -6.54 -24.43 -0.62
C LEU A 59 -5.72 -24.28 -1.92
N VAL A 60 -4.76 -23.36 -1.94
CA VAL A 60 -3.84 -23.15 -3.06
C VAL A 60 -2.94 -24.35 -3.27
N ALA A 61 -2.42 -24.95 -2.19
CA ALA A 61 -1.53 -26.12 -2.24
C ALA A 61 -2.20 -27.31 -2.97
N ARG A 62 -3.46 -27.60 -2.68
CA ARG A 62 -4.20 -28.66 -3.38
C ARG A 62 -4.32 -28.42 -4.88
N GLU A 63 -4.61 -27.19 -5.30
CA GLU A 63 -4.70 -26.86 -6.71
C GLU A 63 -3.33 -26.95 -7.43
N ILE A 64 -2.25 -26.57 -6.75
CA ILE A 64 -0.87 -26.76 -7.26
C ILE A 64 -0.59 -28.25 -7.47
N GLU A 65 -0.93 -29.09 -6.50
CA GLU A 65 -0.71 -30.55 -6.58
C GLU A 65 -1.56 -31.19 -7.69
N GLU A 66 -2.82 -30.78 -7.82
CA GLU A 66 -3.72 -31.24 -8.89
C GLU A 66 -3.23 -30.80 -10.28
N ALA A 67 -2.64 -29.61 -10.39
CA ALA A 67 -2.01 -29.10 -11.61
C ALA A 67 -0.65 -29.74 -11.92
N GLY A 68 -0.11 -30.57 -11.01
CA GLY A 68 1.11 -31.34 -11.18
C GLY A 68 2.39 -30.65 -10.67
N GLY A 69 2.29 -29.71 -9.76
CA GLY A 69 3.39 -29.16 -8.96
C GLY A 69 3.54 -29.85 -7.60
N VAL A 70 4.50 -29.41 -6.80
CA VAL A 70 4.65 -29.76 -5.39
C VAL A 70 4.55 -28.49 -4.57
N ALA A 71 3.53 -28.36 -3.75
CA ALA A 71 3.34 -27.19 -2.89
C ALA A 71 4.11 -27.32 -1.57
N LYS A 72 4.76 -26.25 -1.14
CA LYS A 72 5.38 -26.13 0.19
C LYS A 72 5.00 -24.79 0.80
N GLU A 73 4.16 -24.83 1.84
CA GLU A 73 3.66 -23.65 2.52
C GLU A 73 4.56 -23.22 3.67
N PHE A 74 4.73 -21.93 3.84
CA PHE A 74 5.27 -21.29 5.03
C PHE A 74 4.60 -19.94 5.27
N ASN A 75 4.69 -19.42 6.50
CA ASN A 75 4.18 -18.10 6.86
C ASN A 75 5.31 -17.09 7.07
N THR A 76 5.11 -15.87 6.60
CA THR A 76 5.84 -14.70 7.07
C THR A 76 5.04 -13.97 8.16
N ILE A 77 5.66 -12.95 8.78
CA ILE A 77 4.99 -12.10 9.77
C ILE A 77 3.99 -11.15 9.10
N ALA A 78 3.03 -10.66 9.87
CA ALA A 78 2.17 -9.55 9.52
C ALA A 78 1.98 -8.64 10.74
N VAL A 79 2.16 -7.33 10.56
CA VAL A 79 1.91 -6.28 11.55
C VAL A 79 0.66 -5.52 11.12
N ASP A 80 -0.26 -5.26 12.05
CA ASP A 80 -1.45 -4.47 11.78
C ASP A 80 -1.18 -2.98 12.04
N ASP A 81 -1.29 -2.17 11.00
CA ASP A 81 -1.07 -0.72 11.10
C ASP A 81 -2.18 -0.05 11.91
N GLY A 82 -3.43 -0.50 11.78
CA GLY A 82 -4.57 0.06 12.51
C GLY A 82 -4.47 -0.14 14.02
N ILE A 83 -4.15 -1.37 14.46
CA ILE A 83 -3.96 -1.70 15.89
C ILE A 83 -2.69 -1.03 16.46
N ALA A 84 -1.66 -0.87 15.63
CA ALA A 84 -0.41 -0.21 16.03
C ALA A 84 -0.48 1.33 16.00
N MET A 85 -1.56 1.90 15.46
CA MET A 85 -1.70 3.35 15.26
C MET A 85 -1.72 4.12 16.59
N GLY A 86 -0.97 5.22 16.64
CA GLY A 86 -0.98 6.14 17.78
C GLY A 86 -0.12 5.74 18.98
N HIS A 87 0.69 4.70 18.88
CA HIS A 87 1.66 4.31 19.91
C HIS A 87 2.94 3.71 19.29
N ASP A 88 3.96 3.43 20.12
CA ASP A 88 5.28 2.92 19.71
C ASP A 88 5.25 1.64 18.85
N GLY A 89 4.15 0.88 18.84
CA GLY A 89 3.94 -0.27 17.95
C GLY A 89 4.03 0.09 16.48
N MET A 90 3.64 1.31 16.12
CA MET A 90 3.65 1.79 14.74
C MET A 90 5.06 1.93 14.15
N LEU A 91 6.09 2.07 15.00
CA LEU A 91 7.50 2.09 14.58
C LEU A 91 7.92 0.78 13.88
N TYR A 92 7.25 -0.34 14.19
CA TYR A 92 7.55 -1.66 13.61
C TYR A 92 6.85 -1.91 12.28
N SER A 93 5.85 -1.11 11.92
CA SER A 93 5.06 -1.33 10.71
C SER A 93 5.91 -1.28 9.44
N LEU A 94 6.48 -0.14 9.06
CA LEU A 94 7.27 -0.03 7.83
C LEU A 94 8.52 -0.94 7.82
N PRO A 95 9.31 -1.06 8.90
CA PRO A 95 10.43 -2.00 8.93
C PRO A 95 10.02 -3.46 8.70
N SER A 96 8.79 -3.86 9.05
CA SER A 96 8.30 -5.22 8.81
C SER A 96 8.26 -5.57 7.32
N ARG A 97 8.07 -4.61 6.41
CA ARG A 97 8.12 -4.81 4.96
C ARG A 97 9.43 -5.47 4.52
N ASP A 98 10.55 -4.95 5.01
CA ASP A 98 11.88 -5.48 4.65
C ASP A 98 12.16 -6.84 5.32
N ILE A 99 11.66 -7.05 6.55
CA ILE A 99 11.75 -8.35 7.24
C ILE A 99 10.91 -9.41 6.50
N ILE A 100 9.74 -9.05 6.01
CA ILE A 100 8.89 -9.92 5.19
C ILE A 100 9.64 -10.31 3.92
N ALA A 101 10.22 -9.34 3.20
CA ALA A 101 11.00 -9.61 1.99
C ALA A 101 12.15 -10.57 2.26
N ASP A 102 12.94 -10.33 3.32
CA ASP A 102 14.05 -11.20 3.73
C ASP A 102 13.55 -12.61 4.08
N SER A 103 12.48 -12.73 4.88
CA SER A 103 11.96 -14.03 5.30
C SER A 103 11.56 -14.91 4.11
N VAL A 104 10.95 -14.29 3.09
CA VAL A 104 10.58 -14.97 1.84
C VAL A 104 11.81 -15.37 1.06
N GLU A 105 12.78 -14.46 0.89
CA GLU A 105 14.04 -14.72 0.21
C GLU A 105 14.81 -15.87 0.88
N TYR A 106 14.94 -15.87 2.21
CA TYR A 106 15.62 -16.94 2.96
C TYR A 106 14.98 -18.30 2.69
N MET A 107 13.65 -18.39 2.81
CA MET A 107 12.92 -19.65 2.62
C MET A 107 13.04 -20.16 1.19
N VAL A 108 12.82 -19.30 0.21
CA VAL A 108 12.82 -19.67 -1.21
C VAL A 108 14.22 -20.04 -1.68
N ASN A 109 15.25 -19.27 -1.31
CA ASN A 109 16.64 -19.53 -1.72
C ASN A 109 17.24 -20.75 -1.01
N ALA A 110 17.05 -20.88 0.31
CA ALA A 110 17.58 -22.01 1.07
C ALA A 110 17.00 -23.36 0.61
N HIS A 111 15.75 -23.40 0.19
CA HIS A 111 15.06 -24.60 -0.26
C HIS A 111 14.97 -24.73 -1.78
N CYS A 112 15.50 -23.75 -2.53
CA CYS A 112 15.53 -23.74 -3.99
C CYS A 112 14.14 -23.93 -4.63
N ALA A 113 13.12 -23.24 -4.13
CA ALA A 113 11.79 -23.29 -4.76
C ALA A 113 11.84 -22.68 -6.18
N ASP A 114 11.04 -23.23 -7.10
CA ASP A 114 11.03 -22.86 -8.51
C ASP A 114 10.12 -21.68 -8.81
N ALA A 115 9.07 -21.51 -8.02
CA ALA A 115 8.07 -20.46 -8.16
C ALA A 115 7.40 -20.19 -6.81
N MET A 116 6.55 -19.16 -6.74
CA MET A 116 5.80 -18.87 -5.51
C MET A 116 4.40 -18.30 -5.76
N VAL A 117 3.48 -18.60 -4.85
CA VAL A 117 2.20 -17.91 -4.70
C VAL A 117 2.28 -17.05 -3.45
N CYS A 118 2.02 -15.75 -3.58
CA CYS A 118 2.04 -14.80 -2.47
C CYS A 118 0.60 -14.56 -1.98
N ILE A 119 0.28 -15.02 -0.76
CA ILE A 119 -1.01 -14.80 -0.10
C ILE A 119 -0.83 -13.68 0.93
N SER A 120 -1.24 -12.48 0.54
CA SER A 120 -1.08 -11.25 1.33
C SER A 120 -2.42 -10.53 1.49
N ASN A 121 -2.47 -9.45 2.27
CA ASN A 121 -3.67 -8.60 2.28
C ASN A 121 -3.41 -7.19 2.83
N CYS A 122 -2.65 -7.04 3.92
CA CYS A 122 -2.50 -5.76 4.62
C CYS A 122 -1.26 -4.97 4.19
N ASP A 123 -1.14 -3.76 4.75
CA ASP A 123 -0.36 -2.61 4.32
C ASP A 123 1.09 -2.90 3.95
N LYS A 124 1.82 -3.64 4.79
CA LYS A 124 3.26 -3.88 4.60
C LYS A 124 3.56 -5.27 4.04
N ILE A 125 2.56 -6.16 4.08
CA ILE A 125 2.74 -7.56 3.70
C ILE A 125 2.75 -7.68 2.17
N THR A 126 1.79 -7.07 1.48
CA THR A 126 1.75 -7.06 0.02
C THR A 126 3.03 -6.43 -0.56
N PRO A 127 3.47 -5.22 -0.15
CA PRO A 127 4.73 -4.66 -0.67
C PRO A 127 5.97 -5.43 -0.21
N GLY A 128 5.99 -6.04 0.98
CA GLY A 128 7.11 -6.88 1.41
C GLY A 128 7.26 -8.13 0.55
N MET A 129 6.16 -8.81 0.22
CA MET A 129 6.18 -9.94 -0.71
C MET A 129 6.50 -9.49 -2.15
N LEU A 130 6.08 -8.29 -2.58
CA LEU A 130 6.43 -7.73 -3.89
C LEU A 130 7.93 -7.48 -4.00
N ASN A 131 8.55 -6.89 -2.96
CA ASN A 131 9.99 -6.72 -2.89
C ASN A 131 10.72 -8.06 -3.03
N ALA A 132 10.29 -9.09 -2.30
CA ALA A 132 10.85 -10.44 -2.42
C ALA A 132 10.67 -11.03 -3.83
N ALA A 133 9.50 -10.87 -4.44
CA ALA A 133 9.21 -11.38 -5.77
C ALA A 133 10.14 -10.77 -6.84
N LEU A 134 10.34 -9.46 -6.78
CA LEU A 134 11.21 -8.74 -7.71
C LEU A 134 12.70 -9.06 -7.46
N ARG A 135 13.10 -9.22 -6.20
CA ARG A 135 14.46 -9.62 -5.81
C ARG A 135 14.80 -11.03 -6.29
N LEU A 136 13.91 -11.99 -6.07
CA LEU A 136 14.09 -13.40 -6.44
C LEU A 136 13.96 -13.65 -7.95
N ASN A 137 13.13 -12.90 -8.63
CA ASN A 137 12.84 -12.97 -10.07
C ASN A 137 12.55 -14.40 -10.57
N ILE A 138 11.68 -15.12 -9.87
CA ILE A 138 11.14 -16.42 -10.26
C ILE A 138 9.65 -16.28 -10.52
N PRO A 139 8.98 -17.18 -11.27
CA PRO A 139 7.55 -17.10 -11.53
C PRO A 139 6.74 -16.87 -10.25
N VAL A 140 5.83 -15.90 -10.26
CA VAL A 140 5.03 -15.50 -9.10
C VAL A 140 3.62 -15.12 -9.48
N ILE A 141 2.68 -15.37 -8.59
CA ILE A 141 1.33 -14.82 -8.64
C ILE A 141 0.91 -14.34 -7.26
N PHE A 142 0.22 -13.20 -7.19
CA PHE A 142 -0.36 -12.66 -5.97
C PHE A 142 -1.85 -13.00 -5.89
N VAL A 143 -2.31 -13.38 -4.70
CA VAL A 143 -3.72 -13.50 -4.36
C VAL A 143 -3.96 -12.92 -2.97
N SER A 144 -4.76 -11.85 -2.89
CA SER A 144 -5.04 -11.19 -1.61
C SER A 144 -6.21 -11.81 -0.87
N GLY A 145 -6.23 -11.61 0.46
CA GLY A 145 -7.37 -12.00 1.30
C GLY A 145 -8.66 -11.23 1.01
N GLY A 146 -8.56 -10.07 0.38
CA GLY A 146 -9.67 -9.20 0.00
C GLY A 146 -10.07 -8.17 1.05
N PRO A 147 -10.78 -7.10 0.66
CA PRO A 147 -11.31 -6.08 1.56
C PRO A 147 -12.47 -6.61 2.41
N MET A 148 -12.65 -6.01 3.61
CA MET A 148 -13.83 -6.21 4.43
C MET A 148 -15.04 -5.46 3.87
N GLU A 149 -16.22 -5.84 4.30
CA GLU A 149 -17.44 -5.08 4.05
C GLU A 149 -17.42 -3.75 4.82
N ALA A 150 -18.03 -2.70 4.29
CA ALA A 150 -18.18 -1.43 4.99
C ALA A 150 -19.14 -1.57 6.19
N GLY A 151 -18.84 -0.88 7.27
CA GLY A 151 -19.63 -0.89 8.49
C GLY A 151 -21.01 -0.23 8.32
N LYS A 152 -21.99 -0.66 9.11
CA LYS A 152 -23.34 -0.08 9.12
C LYS A 152 -23.88 -0.04 10.54
N THR A 153 -24.51 1.10 10.90
CA THR A 153 -25.25 1.25 12.14
C THR A 153 -26.52 2.06 11.91
N LYS A 154 -27.50 1.92 12.78
CA LYS A 154 -28.72 2.76 12.75
C LYS A 154 -28.48 4.20 13.22
N LEU A 155 -27.31 4.46 13.80
CA LEU A 155 -26.92 5.78 14.32
C LEU A 155 -26.20 6.66 13.28
N SER A 156 -25.99 6.13 12.07
CA SER A 156 -25.36 6.86 10.95
C SER A 156 -26.12 6.61 9.66
N GLU A 157 -26.30 7.66 8.87
CA GLU A 157 -26.83 7.55 7.51
C GLU A 157 -25.79 7.04 6.50
N HIS A 158 -24.50 7.15 6.86
CA HIS A 158 -23.37 6.72 6.03
C HIS A 158 -22.84 5.37 6.49
N LYS A 159 -22.22 4.66 5.56
CA LYS A 159 -21.38 3.50 5.88
C LYS A 159 -20.20 3.96 6.74
N LEU A 160 -19.71 3.07 7.61
CA LEU A 160 -18.63 3.34 8.54
C LEU A 160 -17.33 2.62 8.13
N ASP A 161 -16.21 3.21 8.52
CA ASP A 161 -14.90 2.59 8.48
C ASP A 161 -14.10 2.86 9.78
N LEU A 162 -12.84 2.44 9.82
CA LEU A 162 -11.95 2.64 10.97
C LEU A 162 -11.82 4.11 11.37
N VAL A 163 -11.79 5.04 10.38
CA VAL A 163 -11.61 6.48 10.66
C VAL A 163 -12.83 7.04 11.38
N ASP A 164 -14.04 6.59 11.04
CA ASP A 164 -15.26 7.02 11.72
C ASP A 164 -15.25 6.64 13.20
N ALA A 165 -14.78 5.43 13.52
CA ALA A 165 -14.62 5.00 14.92
C ALA A 165 -13.58 5.84 15.67
N MET A 166 -12.50 6.27 15.01
CA MET A 166 -11.48 7.13 15.62
C MET A 166 -11.98 8.57 15.81
N VAL A 167 -12.72 9.12 14.85
CA VAL A 167 -13.26 10.48 14.91
C VAL A 167 -14.32 10.61 15.99
N ILE A 168 -15.25 9.65 16.07
CA ILE A 168 -16.31 9.68 17.09
C ILE A 168 -15.78 9.54 18.51
N ALA A 169 -14.66 8.84 18.70
CA ALA A 169 -14.04 8.63 20.02
C ALA A 169 -13.47 9.91 20.66
N VAL A 170 -13.26 10.97 19.86
CA VAL A 170 -12.75 12.27 20.32
C VAL A 170 -13.77 13.40 20.17
N ASP A 171 -15.02 13.08 19.87
CA ASP A 171 -16.12 14.00 19.85
C ASP A 171 -16.69 14.16 21.26
N ASP A 172 -16.42 15.30 21.88
CA ASP A 172 -16.86 15.62 23.25
C ASP A 172 -18.40 15.63 23.42
N GLU A 173 -19.16 15.70 22.30
CA GLU A 173 -20.61 15.66 22.30
C GLU A 173 -21.18 14.23 22.14
N ALA A 174 -20.33 13.27 21.78
CA ALA A 174 -20.75 11.88 21.61
C ALA A 174 -20.88 11.15 22.95
N SER A 175 -22.00 10.42 23.16
CA SER A 175 -22.15 9.57 24.35
C SER A 175 -21.30 8.30 24.23
N ASP A 176 -20.90 7.71 25.36
CA ASP A 176 -20.17 6.45 25.43
C ASP A 176 -20.90 5.31 24.68
N GLU A 177 -22.24 5.31 24.70
CA GLU A 177 -23.04 4.32 23.97
C GLU A 177 -22.90 4.50 22.47
N LYS A 178 -22.83 5.75 21.96
CA LYS A 178 -22.63 6.03 20.53
C LYS A 178 -21.23 5.60 20.10
N VAL A 179 -20.21 5.93 20.89
CA VAL A 179 -18.83 5.49 20.63
C VAL A 179 -18.75 3.97 20.57
N ALA A 180 -19.30 3.26 21.57
CA ALA A 180 -19.32 1.79 21.61
C ALA A 180 -20.10 1.16 20.44
N GLU A 181 -21.12 1.82 19.91
CA GLU A 181 -21.86 1.33 18.73
C GLU A 181 -21.03 1.46 17.45
N TYR A 182 -20.32 2.60 17.27
CA TYR A 182 -19.40 2.78 16.14
C TYR A 182 -18.25 1.78 16.20
N GLU A 183 -17.65 1.56 17.37
CA GLU A 183 -16.60 0.57 17.59
C GLU A 183 -17.03 -0.83 17.14
N ARG A 184 -18.25 -1.27 17.50
CA ARG A 184 -18.78 -2.57 17.10
C ARG A 184 -19.12 -2.69 15.62
N SER A 185 -19.40 -1.56 14.96
CA SER A 185 -19.98 -1.53 13.61
C SER A 185 -18.99 -1.19 12.52
N ALA A 186 -17.90 -0.47 12.81
CA ALA A 186 -16.99 0.10 11.82
C ALA A 186 -16.22 -0.95 11.01
N CYS A 187 -15.82 -2.06 11.64
CA CYS A 187 -15.04 -3.13 11.01
C CYS A 187 -15.74 -4.49 11.16
N PRO A 188 -16.82 -4.76 10.40
CA PRO A 188 -17.74 -5.86 10.70
C PRO A 188 -17.24 -7.26 10.29
N THR A 189 -16.29 -7.35 9.34
CA THR A 189 -15.90 -8.65 8.78
C THR A 189 -14.37 -8.84 8.77
N CYS A 190 -13.92 -10.07 8.48
CA CYS A 190 -12.53 -10.28 8.06
C CYS A 190 -12.27 -9.55 6.74
N GLY A 191 -11.01 -9.26 6.47
CA GLY A 191 -10.57 -8.54 5.28
C GLY A 191 -9.67 -7.35 5.63
N SER A 192 -9.02 -6.77 4.63
CA SER A 192 -8.34 -5.47 4.74
C SER A 192 -9.38 -4.35 4.92
N CYS A 193 -8.94 -3.10 5.01
CA CYS A 193 -9.86 -1.96 5.18
C CYS A 193 -10.98 -1.95 4.14
N SER A 194 -12.16 -1.40 4.49
CA SER A 194 -13.29 -1.27 3.56
C SER A 194 -13.14 -0.12 2.55
N GLY A 195 -12.24 0.85 2.80
CA GLY A 195 -11.92 1.99 1.93
C GLY A 195 -10.62 1.83 1.17
N MET A 196 -10.22 2.87 0.40
CA MET A 196 -8.99 2.92 -0.40
C MET A 196 -7.82 3.41 0.48
N PHE A 197 -7.50 2.61 1.48
CA PHE A 197 -6.31 2.76 2.32
C PHE A 197 -5.13 2.02 1.69
N THR A 198 -3.96 2.03 2.33
CA THR A 198 -2.73 1.45 1.78
C THR A 198 -2.87 -0.02 1.40
N ALA A 199 -3.53 -0.84 2.23
CA ALA A 199 -3.74 -2.27 1.99
C ALA A 199 -4.44 -2.52 0.64
N ASN A 200 -5.60 -1.88 0.44
CA ASN A 200 -6.37 -2.05 -0.80
C ASN A 200 -5.68 -1.39 -1.99
N SER A 201 -5.03 -0.23 -1.80
CA SER A 201 -4.23 0.39 -2.85
C SER A 201 -3.16 -0.59 -3.35
N MET A 202 -2.37 -1.20 -2.47
CA MET A 202 -1.35 -2.17 -2.88
C MET A 202 -1.92 -3.43 -3.52
N ASN A 203 -3.07 -3.94 -3.05
CA ASN A 203 -3.73 -5.08 -3.67
C ASN A 203 -4.27 -4.76 -5.07
N CYS A 204 -4.74 -3.52 -5.31
CA CYS A 204 -5.11 -3.03 -6.64
C CYS A 204 -3.88 -2.84 -7.55
N LEU A 205 -2.77 -2.34 -6.99
CA LEU A 205 -1.53 -2.13 -7.75
C LEU A 205 -0.92 -3.46 -8.26
N THR A 206 -1.07 -4.58 -7.54
CA THR A 206 -0.63 -5.88 -8.05
C THR A 206 -1.42 -6.34 -9.29
N GLU A 207 -2.69 -5.91 -9.46
CA GLU A 207 -3.44 -6.12 -10.69
C GLU A 207 -2.88 -5.27 -11.84
N ALA A 208 -2.65 -3.97 -11.59
CA ALA A 208 -2.12 -3.06 -12.61
C ALA A 208 -0.68 -3.40 -13.03
N LEU A 209 0.14 -3.92 -12.10
CA LEU A 209 1.46 -4.48 -12.41
C LEU A 209 1.39 -5.77 -13.23
N GLY A 210 0.22 -6.39 -13.38
CA GLY A 210 0.05 -7.65 -14.10
C GLY A 210 0.42 -8.90 -13.29
N LEU A 211 0.61 -8.80 -11.96
CA LEU A 211 1.06 -9.89 -11.09
C LEU A 211 -0.06 -10.61 -10.32
N SER A 212 -1.31 -10.19 -10.48
CA SER A 212 -2.47 -10.83 -9.85
C SER A 212 -3.66 -10.97 -10.83
N LEU A 213 -4.70 -11.67 -10.39
CA LEU A 213 -5.90 -11.91 -11.18
C LEU A 213 -6.87 -10.73 -11.05
N PRO A 214 -7.73 -10.47 -12.06
CA PRO A 214 -8.78 -9.46 -11.99
C PRO A 214 -9.71 -9.67 -10.79
N GLY A 215 -10.02 -8.59 -10.08
CA GLY A 215 -10.80 -8.61 -8.85
C GLY A 215 -10.00 -8.87 -7.59
N ASN A 216 -8.68 -9.06 -7.69
CA ASN A 216 -7.80 -9.27 -6.53
C ASN A 216 -7.92 -8.16 -5.49
N GLY A 217 -7.90 -6.90 -5.90
CA GLY A 217 -7.95 -5.75 -5.00
C GLY A 217 -9.36 -5.35 -4.55
N SER A 218 -10.42 -5.75 -5.25
CA SER A 218 -11.77 -5.20 -5.04
C SER A 218 -12.82 -6.17 -4.51
N LEU A 219 -12.70 -7.48 -4.79
CA LEU A 219 -13.67 -8.48 -4.37
C LEU A 219 -13.59 -8.71 -2.86
N LEU A 220 -14.75 -8.70 -2.16
CA LEU A 220 -14.82 -8.85 -0.71
C LEU A 220 -14.26 -10.18 -0.19
N ALA A 221 -13.64 -10.17 0.98
CA ALA A 221 -13.09 -11.35 1.66
C ALA A 221 -14.19 -12.39 2.00
N THR A 222 -15.38 -11.92 2.35
CA THR A 222 -16.54 -12.76 2.72
C THR A 222 -17.22 -13.42 1.52
N HIS A 223 -17.04 -12.89 0.30
CA HIS A 223 -17.80 -13.38 -0.86
C HIS A 223 -17.25 -14.70 -1.42
N ALA A 224 -18.14 -15.64 -1.74
CA ALA A 224 -17.81 -16.99 -2.23
C ALA A 224 -16.98 -17.00 -3.52
N ASP A 225 -17.15 -16.00 -4.42
CA ASP A 225 -16.37 -15.91 -5.65
C ASP A 225 -14.88 -15.67 -5.41
N ARG A 226 -14.47 -15.11 -4.25
CA ARG A 226 -13.05 -14.95 -3.92
C ARG A 226 -12.32 -16.29 -3.82
N LYS A 227 -12.98 -17.34 -3.41
CA LYS A 227 -12.40 -18.69 -3.42
C LYS A 227 -11.87 -19.07 -4.81
N LYS A 228 -12.56 -18.64 -5.88
CA LYS A 228 -12.15 -18.93 -7.27
C LYS A 228 -10.80 -18.30 -7.61
N LEU A 229 -10.47 -17.13 -7.05
CA LEU A 229 -9.17 -16.49 -7.25
C LEU A 229 -8.03 -17.32 -6.64
N PHE A 230 -8.22 -17.89 -5.45
CA PHE A 230 -7.23 -18.76 -4.82
C PHE A 230 -7.01 -20.05 -5.63
N LEU A 231 -8.10 -20.68 -6.10
CA LEU A 231 -8.02 -21.89 -6.93
C LEU A 231 -7.32 -21.59 -8.26
N GLU A 232 -7.68 -20.50 -8.92
CA GLU A 232 -7.04 -20.11 -10.19
C GLU A 232 -5.57 -19.74 -10.00
N ALA A 233 -5.20 -19.05 -8.92
CA ALA A 233 -3.80 -18.75 -8.62
C ALA A 233 -2.96 -20.03 -8.48
N GLY A 234 -3.51 -21.09 -7.83
CA GLY A 234 -2.85 -22.38 -7.69
C GLY A 234 -2.62 -23.09 -9.02
N ARG A 235 -3.59 -23.05 -9.95
CA ARG A 235 -3.44 -23.61 -11.31
C ARG A 235 -2.47 -22.80 -12.15
N ARG A 236 -2.65 -21.48 -12.16
CA ARG A 236 -1.88 -20.55 -12.99
C ARG A 236 -0.40 -20.54 -12.66
N ILE A 237 -0.02 -20.63 -11.38
CA ILE A 237 1.40 -20.65 -11.01
C ILE A 237 2.12 -21.87 -11.60
N VAL A 238 1.49 -23.04 -11.68
CA VAL A 238 2.09 -24.22 -12.30
C VAL A 238 2.26 -24.01 -13.80
N GLU A 239 1.27 -23.40 -14.46
CA GLU A 239 1.33 -23.10 -15.91
C GLU A 239 2.49 -22.14 -16.22
N ILE A 240 2.58 -20.99 -15.56
CA ILE A 240 3.65 -20.01 -15.81
C ILE A 240 5.03 -20.53 -15.39
N THR A 241 5.10 -21.42 -14.40
CA THR A 241 6.34 -22.09 -14.03
C THR A 241 6.84 -22.99 -15.16
N ARG A 242 5.96 -23.78 -15.76
CA ARG A 242 6.31 -24.62 -16.92
C ARG A 242 6.72 -23.78 -18.13
N LYS A 243 6.00 -22.72 -18.44
CA LYS A 243 6.40 -21.79 -19.51
C LYS A 243 7.84 -21.33 -19.33
N HIS A 244 8.22 -20.92 -18.12
CA HIS A 244 9.60 -20.49 -17.88
C HIS A 244 10.60 -21.64 -18.02
N TYR A 245 10.39 -22.76 -17.33
CA TYR A 245 11.42 -23.80 -17.23
C TYR A 245 11.38 -24.81 -18.40
N GLU A 246 10.23 -25.08 -19.01
CA GLU A 246 10.08 -26.08 -20.05
C GLU A 246 10.01 -25.47 -21.46
N GLU A 247 9.54 -24.19 -21.59
CA GLU A 247 9.39 -23.50 -22.87
C GLU A 247 10.40 -22.36 -23.07
N ASP A 248 11.28 -22.10 -22.07
CA ASP A 248 12.30 -21.02 -22.08
C ASP A 248 11.68 -19.60 -22.18
N ASP A 249 10.47 -19.43 -21.64
CA ASP A 249 9.74 -18.17 -21.68
C ASP A 249 10.09 -17.30 -20.46
N TYR A 250 10.84 -16.24 -20.68
CA TYR A 250 11.21 -15.26 -19.64
C TYR A 250 10.14 -14.18 -19.46
N SER A 251 9.18 -14.05 -20.37
CA SER A 251 8.14 -13.02 -20.29
C SER A 251 7.24 -13.17 -19.06
N VAL A 252 7.19 -14.37 -18.47
CA VAL A 252 6.42 -14.71 -17.27
C VAL A 252 7.15 -14.38 -15.95
N LEU A 253 8.38 -13.91 -15.99
CA LEU A 253 9.13 -13.52 -14.81
C LEU A 253 8.67 -12.14 -14.29
N PRO A 254 8.66 -11.94 -12.95
CA PRO A 254 8.11 -10.72 -12.36
C PRO A 254 8.81 -9.44 -12.81
N ARG A 255 10.13 -9.43 -13.04
CA ARG A 255 10.84 -8.24 -13.57
C ARG A 255 10.50 -7.94 -15.03
N ASN A 256 10.07 -8.93 -15.81
CA ASN A 256 9.64 -8.73 -17.19
C ASN A 256 8.19 -8.27 -17.26
N ILE A 257 7.32 -8.77 -16.37
CA ILE A 257 5.93 -8.33 -16.24
C ILE A 257 5.89 -6.92 -15.64
N ALA A 258 6.48 -6.74 -14.45
CA ALA A 258 6.55 -5.47 -13.73
C ALA A 258 7.72 -4.62 -14.27
N SER A 259 7.69 -4.28 -15.55
CA SER A 259 8.62 -3.38 -16.23
C SER A 259 8.42 -1.93 -15.80
N HIS A 260 9.29 -1.01 -16.24
CA HIS A 260 9.13 0.44 -15.99
C HIS A 260 7.76 0.96 -16.45
N SER A 261 7.28 0.53 -17.62
CA SER A 261 5.93 0.88 -18.10
C SER A 261 4.82 0.30 -17.23
N ALA A 262 4.99 -0.91 -16.67
CA ALA A 262 4.03 -1.49 -15.74
C ALA A 262 3.98 -0.71 -14.41
N PHE A 263 5.12 -0.23 -13.91
CA PHE A 263 5.17 0.68 -12.77
C PHE A 263 4.46 2.01 -13.07
N SER A 264 4.61 2.53 -14.28
CA SER A 264 3.89 3.72 -14.75
C SER A 264 2.38 3.48 -14.80
N ASN A 265 1.91 2.33 -15.32
CA ASN A 265 0.51 1.94 -15.31
C ASN A 265 -0.04 1.79 -13.89
N ALA A 266 0.71 1.16 -12.99
CA ALA A 266 0.33 1.01 -11.59
C ALA A 266 0.23 2.37 -10.89
N MET A 267 1.16 3.28 -11.13
CA MET A 267 1.11 4.64 -10.57
C MET A 267 -0.04 5.45 -11.18
N ALA A 268 -0.33 5.30 -12.48
CA ALA A 268 -1.49 5.91 -13.11
C ALA A 268 -2.81 5.43 -12.47
N LEU A 269 -2.93 4.12 -12.19
CA LEU A 269 -4.07 3.59 -11.43
C LEU A 269 -4.17 4.23 -10.04
N ASP A 270 -3.05 4.30 -9.29
CA ASP A 270 -3.04 4.84 -7.92
C ASP A 270 -3.49 6.31 -7.88
N ILE A 271 -2.99 7.11 -8.83
CA ILE A 271 -3.38 8.51 -9.01
C ILE A 271 -4.86 8.62 -9.37
N ALA A 272 -5.34 7.81 -10.33
CA ALA A 272 -6.72 7.84 -10.80
C ALA A 272 -7.74 7.43 -9.72
N MET A 273 -7.38 6.50 -8.85
CA MET A 273 -8.25 6.05 -7.76
C MET A 273 -8.10 6.86 -6.46
N GLY A 274 -7.17 7.85 -6.42
CA GLY A 274 -6.87 8.63 -5.21
C GLY A 274 -6.35 7.75 -4.07
N GLY A 275 -5.40 6.88 -4.38
CA GLY A 275 -4.81 5.92 -3.47
C GLY A 275 -4.03 6.53 -2.30
N SER A 276 -3.35 5.70 -1.56
CA SER A 276 -2.57 6.11 -0.39
C SER A 276 -1.21 6.69 -0.79
N THR A 277 -0.74 7.76 -0.13
CA THR A 277 0.64 8.25 -0.30
C THR A 277 1.70 7.20 0.05
N ASN A 278 1.35 6.21 0.90
CA ASN A 278 2.25 5.12 1.25
C ASN A 278 2.61 4.22 0.05
N THR A 279 1.73 4.12 -0.96
CA THR A 279 2.01 3.37 -2.19
C THR A 279 3.22 3.91 -2.92
N ILE A 280 3.46 5.22 -2.87
CA ILE A 280 4.67 5.85 -3.43
C ILE A 280 5.94 5.25 -2.80
N LEU A 281 6.00 5.17 -1.45
CA LEU A 281 7.12 4.52 -0.76
C LEU A 281 7.28 3.06 -1.19
N HIS A 282 6.17 2.34 -1.37
CA HIS A 282 6.21 0.93 -1.68
C HIS A 282 6.59 0.65 -3.14
N LEU A 283 6.11 1.47 -4.08
CA LEU A 283 6.52 1.36 -5.49
C LEU A 283 7.99 1.74 -5.69
N LEU A 284 8.48 2.81 -5.04
CA LEU A 284 9.90 3.18 -5.09
C LEU A 284 10.79 2.08 -4.52
N ALA A 285 10.40 1.45 -3.40
CA ALA A 285 11.12 0.31 -2.84
C ALA A 285 11.11 -0.89 -3.78
N ALA A 286 9.95 -1.21 -4.37
CA ALA A 286 9.80 -2.30 -5.32
C ALA A 286 10.60 -2.04 -6.62
N ALA A 287 10.66 -0.80 -7.10
CA ALA A 287 11.47 -0.41 -8.25
C ALA A 287 12.97 -0.63 -7.99
N GLN A 288 13.45 -0.28 -6.78
CA GLN A 288 14.82 -0.56 -6.38
C GLN A 288 15.13 -2.07 -6.39
N GLU A 289 14.22 -2.91 -5.87
CA GLU A 289 14.40 -4.37 -5.88
C GLU A 289 14.31 -4.97 -7.30
N ALA A 290 13.57 -4.32 -8.20
CA ALA A 290 13.50 -4.68 -9.61
C ALA A 290 14.70 -4.14 -10.44
N GLU A 291 15.58 -3.33 -9.84
CA GLU A 291 16.68 -2.64 -10.51
C GLU A 291 16.19 -1.66 -11.61
N LEU A 292 15.07 -0.99 -11.36
CA LEU A 292 14.45 -0.01 -12.27
C LEU A 292 14.75 1.42 -11.81
N ASP A 293 15.02 2.30 -12.77
CA ASP A 293 15.14 3.75 -12.56
C ASP A 293 13.75 4.40 -12.62
N PHE A 294 12.90 4.08 -11.63
CA PHE A 294 11.58 4.66 -11.43
C PHE A 294 11.61 5.54 -10.17
N THR A 295 11.30 6.82 -10.31
CA THR A 295 11.59 7.86 -9.32
C THR A 295 10.38 8.75 -9.00
N LEU A 296 10.51 9.63 -8.00
CA LEU A 296 9.50 10.66 -7.73
C LEU A 296 9.25 11.59 -8.92
N LYS A 297 10.21 11.75 -9.84
CA LYS A 297 10.02 12.56 -11.06
C LYS A 297 9.05 11.91 -12.03
N ASP A 298 9.11 10.59 -12.17
CA ASP A 298 8.16 9.82 -12.97
C ASP A 298 6.75 9.94 -12.39
N ILE A 299 6.64 9.85 -11.05
CA ILE A 299 5.39 10.02 -10.32
C ILE A 299 4.82 11.44 -10.49
N ASP A 300 5.65 12.48 -10.37
CA ASP A 300 5.22 13.86 -10.60
C ASP A 300 4.73 14.07 -12.05
N ALA A 301 5.47 13.54 -13.02
CA ALA A 301 5.09 13.61 -14.43
C ALA A 301 3.73 12.95 -14.72
N LEU A 302 3.47 11.80 -14.10
CA LEU A 302 2.18 11.10 -14.19
C LEU A 302 1.07 11.88 -13.49
N SER A 303 1.32 12.40 -12.28
CA SER A 303 0.32 13.13 -11.49
C SER A 303 -0.23 14.39 -12.15
N ARG A 304 0.52 14.95 -13.11
CA ARG A 304 0.09 16.11 -13.93
C ARG A 304 -0.78 15.76 -15.11
N LYS A 305 -0.85 14.47 -15.49
CA LYS A 305 -1.55 14.00 -16.71
C LYS A 305 -2.73 13.11 -16.39
N VAL A 306 -2.61 12.33 -15.31
CA VAL A 306 -3.62 11.34 -14.94
C VAL A 306 -4.72 12.01 -14.13
N PRO A 307 -5.99 11.98 -14.57
CA PRO A 307 -7.12 12.54 -13.85
C PRO A 307 -7.52 11.65 -12.66
N GLN A 308 -8.21 12.23 -11.69
CA GLN A 308 -8.87 11.44 -10.65
C GLN A 308 -10.22 10.91 -11.16
N LEU A 309 -10.29 9.63 -11.44
CA LEU A 309 -11.48 8.97 -12.02
C LEU A 309 -12.34 8.25 -10.98
N CYS A 310 -11.78 7.96 -9.79
CA CYS A 310 -12.48 7.25 -8.74
C CYS A 310 -12.27 7.96 -7.40
N LYS A 311 -13.30 8.06 -6.58
CA LYS A 311 -13.23 8.66 -5.24
C LYS A 311 -13.94 7.75 -4.25
N VAL A 312 -13.18 7.25 -3.26
CA VAL A 312 -13.60 6.20 -2.33
C VAL A 312 -13.26 6.65 -0.89
N ALA A 313 -13.92 6.09 0.11
CA ALA A 313 -13.59 6.33 1.51
C ALA A 313 -12.06 6.16 1.75
N PRO A 314 -11.43 7.02 2.52
CA PRO A 314 -11.98 8.08 3.36
C PRO A 314 -12.21 9.44 2.65
N ASN A 315 -11.95 9.53 1.33
CA ASN A 315 -12.07 10.80 0.56
C ASN A 315 -13.53 11.15 0.24
N THR A 316 -14.45 10.21 0.42
CA THR A 316 -15.90 10.40 0.35
C THR A 316 -16.59 9.38 1.24
N PRO A 317 -17.72 9.71 1.89
CA PRO A 317 -18.52 8.73 2.63
C PRO A 317 -19.44 7.88 1.73
N LEU A 318 -19.49 8.16 0.41
CA LEU A 318 -20.48 7.57 -0.50
C LEU A 318 -20.07 6.16 -0.96
N TYR A 319 -18.78 5.94 -1.24
CA TYR A 319 -18.30 4.74 -1.89
C TYR A 319 -17.20 4.05 -1.06
N HIS A 320 -17.25 2.71 -1.05
CA HIS A 320 -16.25 1.82 -0.44
C HIS A 320 -15.76 0.80 -1.47
N MET A 321 -14.87 -0.11 -1.10
CA MET A 321 -14.31 -1.11 -2.02
C MET A 321 -15.38 -1.99 -2.67
N GLU A 322 -16.46 -2.30 -1.96
CA GLU A 322 -17.61 -3.03 -2.49
C GLU A 322 -18.31 -2.32 -3.66
N ASP A 323 -18.30 -0.98 -3.65
CA ASP A 323 -18.86 -0.15 -4.72
C ASP A 323 -17.88 -0.08 -5.91
N VAL A 324 -16.57 -0.01 -5.66
CA VAL A 324 -15.54 -0.12 -6.71
C VAL A 324 -15.67 -1.46 -7.44
N HIS A 325 -15.84 -2.57 -6.69
CA HIS A 325 -16.05 -3.88 -7.29
C HIS A 325 -17.29 -3.90 -8.18
N ARG A 326 -18.43 -3.38 -7.68
CA ARG A 326 -19.67 -3.26 -8.43
C ARG A 326 -19.52 -2.44 -9.72
N ALA A 327 -18.63 -1.46 -9.74
CA ALA A 327 -18.33 -0.61 -10.88
C ALA A 327 -17.34 -1.25 -11.89
N GLY A 328 -16.92 -2.51 -11.67
CA GLY A 328 -15.99 -3.26 -12.52
C GLY A 328 -14.56 -3.35 -11.99
N GLY A 329 -14.33 -2.91 -10.75
CA GLY A 329 -13.06 -3.05 -10.06
C GLY A 329 -11.90 -2.31 -10.73
N VAL A 330 -10.69 -2.84 -10.52
CA VAL A 330 -9.45 -2.29 -11.09
C VAL A 330 -9.49 -2.28 -12.62
N MET A 331 -10.02 -3.35 -13.24
CA MET A 331 -10.08 -3.45 -14.70
C MET A 331 -10.93 -2.35 -15.33
N ALA A 332 -11.98 -1.87 -14.65
CA ALA A 332 -12.78 -0.75 -15.14
C ALA A 332 -12.03 0.59 -15.04
N ILE A 333 -11.25 0.82 -13.97
CA ILE A 333 -10.42 2.04 -13.86
C ILE A 333 -9.33 2.02 -14.93
N LEU A 334 -8.64 0.89 -15.11
CA LEU A 334 -7.65 0.72 -16.18
C LEU A 334 -8.28 0.88 -17.56
N GLY A 335 -9.51 0.38 -17.75
CA GLY A 335 -10.26 0.58 -19.00
C GLY A 335 -10.56 2.05 -19.30
N GLU A 336 -10.91 2.85 -18.30
CA GLU A 336 -11.09 4.31 -18.48
C GLU A 336 -9.77 5.02 -18.77
N LEU A 337 -8.67 4.61 -18.13
CA LEU A 337 -7.33 5.14 -18.41
C LEU A 337 -6.84 4.75 -19.82
N ASP A 338 -7.14 3.55 -20.30
CA ASP A 338 -6.84 3.10 -21.66
C ASP A 338 -7.61 3.94 -22.70
N ARG A 339 -8.91 4.16 -22.49
CA ARG A 339 -9.74 5.05 -23.33
C ARG A 339 -9.25 6.48 -23.38
N ALA A 340 -8.52 6.93 -22.34
CA ALA A 340 -7.88 8.24 -22.26
C ALA A 340 -6.43 8.26 -22.80
N ASP A 341 -5.93 7.16 -23.36
CA ASP A 341 -4.55 7.01 -23.88
C ASP A 341 -3.47 7.26 -22.80
N LEU A 342 -3.73 6.77 -21.58
CA LEU A 342 -2.87 6.98 -20.40
C LEU A 342 -2.17 5.69 -19.91
N LEU A 343 -2.32 4.57 -20.64
CA LEU A 343 -1.71 3.28 -20.30
C LEU A 343 -0.92 2.69 -21.46
N ASP A 344 0.12 1.91 -21.11
CA ASP A 344 0.75 0.96 -22.02
C ASP A 344 0.06 -0.39 -21.85
N THR A 345 -0.87 -0.74 -22.74
CA THR A 345 -1.64 -1.99 -22.69
C THR A 345 -0.99 -3.14 -23.44
N SER A 346 0.20 -2.95 -24.02
CA SER A 346 0.97 -4.01 -24.69
C SER A 346 1.67 -4.98 -23.71
N LEU A 347 1.71 -4.64 -22.42
CA LEU A 347 2.46 -5.33 -21.38
C LEU A 347 1.84 -6.69 -21.01
N PRO A 348 2.65 -7.73 -20.75
CA PRO A 348 2.17 -9.05 -20.33
C PRO A 348 1.60 -9.01 -18.92
N THR A 349 0.73 -9.99 -18.62
CA THR A 349 0.23 -10.25 -17.27
C THR A 349 0.32 -11.73 -16.94
N VAL A 350 0.21 -12.11 -15.66
CA VAL A 350 0.19 -13.53 -15.25
C VAL A 350 -1.03 -14.30 -15.78
N HIS A 351 -2.06 -13.62 -16.26
CA HIS A 351 -3.33 -14.25 -16.69
C HIS A 351 -3.71 -14.00 -18.15
N ALA A 352 -3.06 -13.08 -18.83
CA ALA A 352 -3.30 -12.75 -20.23
C ALA A 352 -1.99 -12.41 -20.96
N SER A 353 -1.97 -12.57 -22.27
CA SER A 353 -0.78 -12.26 -23.08
C SER A 353 -0.41 -10.78 -23.04
N THR A 354 -1.42 -9.90 -22.92
CA THR A 354 -1.25 -8.45 -22.80
C THR A 354 -2.33 -7.85 -21.89
N MET A 355 -2.08 -6.66 -21.34
CA MET A 355 -3.10 -5.91 -20.60
C MET A 355 -4.30 -5.57 -21.51
N ALA A 356 -4.08 -5.29 -22.79
CA ALA A 356 -5.18 -5.09 -23.76
C ALA A 356 -6.10 -6.32 -23.85
N ALA A 357 -5.53 -7.52 -23.89
CA ALA A 357 -6.32 -8.75 -23.89
C ALA A 357 -7.06 -8.96 -22.56
N ALA A 358 -6.45 -8.58 -21.43
CA ALA A 358 -7.09 -8.60 -20.12
C ALA A 358 -8.28 -7.63 -20.05
N LEU A 359 -8.11 -6.39 -20.52
CA LEU A 359 -9.17 -5.38 -20.56
C LEU A 359 -10.32 -5.79 -21.47
N ALA A 360 -10.04 -6.33 -22.67
CA ALA A 360 -11.08 -6.83 -23.57
C ALA A 360 -11.96 -7.93 -22.94
N GLN A 361 -11.38 -8.72 -22.02
CA GLN A 361 -12.11 -9.78 -21.32
C GLN A 361 -12.84 -9.29 -20.08
N TRP A 362 -12.22 -8.37 -19.28
CA TRP A 362 -12.63 -8.08 -17.90
C TRP A 362 -13.21 -6.67 -17.69
N ASP A 363 -13.02 -5.72 -18.60
CA ASP A 363 -13.68 -4.42 -18.47
C ASP A 363 -15.19 -4.54 -18.77
N ILE A 364 -16.02 -4.21 -17.78
CA ILE A 364 -17.48 -4.31 -17.88
C ILE A 364 -18.11 -3.41 -18.95
N MET A 365 -17.37 -2.41 -19.44
CA MET A 365 -17.82 -1.50 -20.49
C MET A 365 -17.61 -2.08 -21.89
N THR A 366 -16.73 -3.05 -22.06
CA THR A 366 -16.37 -3.62 -23.37
C THR A 366 -16.68 -5.11 -23.48
N THR A 367 -16.68 -5.86 -22.36
CA THR A 367 -16.93 -7.30 -22.39
C THR A 367 -18.39 -7.65 -22.60
N ASP A 368 -18.67 -8.64 -23.43
CA ASP A 368 -20.00 -9.26 -23.58
C ASP A 368 -20.18 -10.50 -22.69
N ASN A 369 -19.18 -10.86 -21.88
CA ASN A 369 -19.19 -12.05 -21.05
C ASN A 369 -20.06 -11.87 -19.80
N ASP A 370 -21.23 -12.49 -19.79
CA ASP A 370 -22.17 -12.46 -18.66
C ASP A 370 -21.57 -13.01 -17.36
N ALA A 371 -20.65 -13.97 -17.42
CA ALA A 371 -19.99 -14.51 -16.24
C ALA A 371 -19.09 -13.45 -15.58
N VAL A 372 -18.39 -12.63 -16.37
CA VAL A 372 -17.59 -11.50 -15.88
C VAL A 372 -18.50 -10.41 -15.29
N LYS A 373 -19.58 -10.07 -16.00
CA LYS A 373 -20.56 -9.11 -15.48
C LYS A 373 -21.19 -9.59 -14.17
N ASN A 374 -21.48 -10.88 -14.05
CA ASN A 374 -22.01 -11.46 -12.83
C ASN A 374 -20.97 -11.51 -11.68
N PHE A 375 -19.68 -11.73 -12.00
CA PHE A 375 -18.59 -11.67 -11.03
C PHE A 375 -18.51 -10.29 -10.36
N PHE A 376 -18.57 -9.22 -11.13
CA PHE A 376 -18.55 -7.86 -10.59
C PHE A 376 -19.86 -7.42 -9.89
N LYS A 377 -20.91 -8.24 -9.93
CA LYS A 377 -22.11 -8.04 -9.09
C LYS A 377 -21.94 -8.58 -7.66
N ALA A 378 -20.84 -9.22 -7.31
CA ALA A 378 -20.60 -9.65 -5.94
C ALA A 378 -20.70 -8.47 -4.97
N GLY A 379 -21.51 -8.61 -3.92
CA GLY A 379 -21.85 -7.54 -3.00
C GLY A 379 -21.76 -7.97 -1.53
N PRO A 380 -21.93 -7.03 -0.60
CA PRO A 380 -21.87 -7.30 0.83
C PRO A 380 -23.17 -7.99 1.32
N ALA A 381 -23.03 -8.90 2.28
CA ALA A 381 -24.18 -9.48 3.00
C ALA A 381 -24.65 -8.58 4.16
N GLY A 382 -23.78 -7.74 4.69
CA GLY A 382 -24.07 -6.89 5.85
C GLY A 382 -24.16 -7.67 7.17
N ILE A 383 -23.51 -8.83 7.25
CA ILE A 383 -23.51 -9.73 8.43
C ILE A 383 -22.09 -9.77 8.99
N PRO A 384 -21.86 -9.37 10.25
CA PRO A 384 -20.55 -9.46 10.89
C PRO A 384 -20.03 -10.90 10.91
N THR A 385 -18.79 -11.12 10.41
CA THR A 385 -18.18 -12.45 10.37
C THR A 385 -16.67 -12.39 10.14
N GLN A 386 -15.92 -13.34 10.70
CA GLN A 386 -14.51 -13.58 10.43
C GLN A 386 -14.29 -14.74 9.43
N THR A 387 -15.37 -15.30 8.89
CA THR A 387 -15.31 -16.47 7.99
C THR A 387 -15.26 -16.00 6.53
N ALA A 388 -14.17 -16.34 5.84
CA ALA A 388 -14.06 -16.10 4.40
C ALA A 388 -15.07 -16.93 3.60
N PHE A 389 -15.46 -16.44 2.44
CA PHE A 389 -16.33 -17.12 1.47
C PHE A 389 -17.70 -17.53 2.04
N SER A 390 -18.15 -16.87 3.11
CA SER A 390 -19.35 -17.26 3.88
C SER A 390 -20.67 -16.78 3.27
N GLN A 391 -20.62 -15.99 2.20
CA GLN A 391 -21.83 -15.43 1.57
C GLN A 391 -21.65 -15.32 0.05
N ASP A 392 -22.78 -15.23 -0.70
CA ASP A 392 -22.84 -15.11 -2.16
C ASP A 392 -23.80 -14.02 -2.64
N THR A 393 -24.03 -13.01 -1.81
CA THR A 393 -24.91 -11.87 -2.08
C THR A 393 -24.46 -11.12 -3.32
N ARG A 394 -25.41 -10.70 -4.16
CA ARG A 394 -25.10 -9.96 -5.38
C ARG A 394 -25.96 -8.72 -5.51
N TRP A 395 -25.36 -7.67 -6.06
CA TRP A 395 -26.08 -6.51 -6.52
C TRP A 395 -27.04 -6.87 -7.67
N THR A 396 -28.18 -6.22 -7.74
CA THR A 396 -29.15 -6.41 -8.84
C THR A 396 -28.62 -5.90 -10.18
N SER A 397 -27.77 -4.87 -10.16
CA SER A 397 -27.14 -4.27 -11.33
C SER A 397 -25.70 -3.87 -11.05
N LEU A 398 -24.86 -3.80 -12.10
CA LEU A 398 -23.57 -3.13 -12.06
C LEU A 398 -23.76 -1.61 -11.93
N ASP A 399 -22.72 -0.92 -11.47
CA ASP A 399 -22.58 0.53 -11.60
C ASP A 399 -21.77 0.81 -12.89
N ALA A 400 -22.47 1.06 -13.98
CA ALA A 400 -21.90 1.42 -15.27
C ALA A 400 -22.02 2.94 -15.57
N ASP A 401 -22.48 3.75 -14.59
CA ASP A 401 -22.58 5.19 -14.74
C ASP A 401 -21.17 5.81 -14.67
N ARG A 402 -20.69 6.29 -15.82
CA ARG A 402 -19.36 6.92 -15.97
C ARG A 402 -19.42 8.45 -15.85
N GLU A 403 -20.61 9.01 -15.62
CA GLU A 403 -20.79 10.45 -15.33
C GLU A 403 -20.83 10.72 -13.83
N ASN A 404 -21.67 9.97 -13.10
CA ASN A 404 -21.97 10.26 -11.69
C ASN A 404 -21.64 9.09 -10.75
N GLY A 405 -21.24 7.93 -11.28
CA GLY A 405 -20.95 6.73 -10.52
C GLY A 405 -19.66 6.76 -9.72
N CYS A 406 -19.31 5.60 -9.16
CA CYS A 406 -18.10 5.38 -8.38
C CYS A 406 -16.83 5.56 -9.23
N ILE A 407 -16.84 5.04 -10.45
CA ILE A 407 -15.77 5.19 -11.44
C ILE A 407 -16.29 6.05 -12.58
N ARG A 408 -15.59 7.15 -12.88
CA ARG A 408 -15.96 8.13 -13.91
C ARG A 408 -15.03 8.06 -15.11
N ASN A 409 -15.51 8.52 -16.26
CA ASN A 409 -14.69 8.73 -17.44
C ASN A 409 -13.89 10.04 -17.36
N LEU A 410 -13.00 10.27 -18.33
CA LEU A 410 -12.15 11.47 -18.39
C LEU A 410 -12.98 12.79 -18.39
N GLU A 411 -14.09 12.82 -19.13
CA GLU A 411 -14.94 14.02 -19.26
C GLU A 411 -15.60 14.43 -17.93
N HIS A 412 -15.90 13.44 -17.07
CA HIS A 412 -16.59 13.64 -15.79
C HIS A 412 -15.67 13.38 -14.58
N ALA A 413 -14.35 13.39 -14.79
CA ALA A 413 -13.37 13.18 -13.74
C ALA A 413 -13.61 14.09 -12.52
N PHE A 414 -13.32 13.58 -11.32
CA PHE A 414 -13.40 14.38 -10.09
C PHE A 414 -12.39 15.54 -10.09
N SER A 415 -11.25 15.36 -10.75
CA SER A 415 -10.22 16.36 -10.99
C SER A 415 -9.45 15.98 -12.25
N LEU A 416 -9.05 16.96 -13.05
CA LEU A 416 -8.19 16.75 -14.23
C LEU A 416 -6.73 16.52 -13.85
N GLU A 417 -6.28 17.03 -12.70
CA GLU A 417 -5.02 16.65 -12.07
C GLU A 417 -5.29 15.58 -11.02
N GLY A 418 -4.40 14.59 -10.92
CA GLY A 418 -4.61 13.39 -10.12
C GLY A 418 -4.77 13.62 -8.63
N GLY A 419 -5.14 12.55 -7.93
CA GLY A 419 -5.37 12.55 -6.48
C GLY A 419 -4.10 12.65 -5.62
N LEU A 420 -2.90 12.69 -6.23
CA LEU A 420 -1.59 12.77 -5.58
C LEU A 420 -0.70 13.80 -6.28
N ALA A 421 0.18 14.46 -5.54
CA ALA A 421 1.17 15.38 -6.10
C ALA A 421 2.51 15.29 -5.36
N VAL A 422 3.61 15.53 -6.08
CA VAL A 422 4.95 15.69 -5.51
C VAL A 422 5.30 17.18 -5.49
N LEU A 423 5.76 17.68 -4.34
CA LEU A 423 6.19 19.07 -4.20
C LEU A 423 7.71 19.12 -3.95
N TYR A 424 8.35 20.15 -4.45
CA TYR A 424 9.78 20.40 -4.31
C TYR A 424 10.04 21.82 -3.79
N GLY A 425 11.15 22.02 -3.09
CA GLY A 425 11.54 23.33 -2.60
C GLY A 425 12.66 23.26 -1.59
N ASN A 426 12.99 24.41 -0.97
CA ASN A 426 14.12 24.47 -0.04
C ASN A 426 13.93 23.67 1.25
N ILE A 427 12.69 23.28 1.60
CA ILE A 427 12.39 22.38 2.74
C ILE A 427 12.57 20.91 2.34
N ALA A 428 12.21 20.55 1.11
CA ALA A 428 12.19 19.17 0.61
C ALA A 428 12.81 19.14 -0.80
N VAL A 429 14.14 19.21 -0.86
CA VAL A 429 14.89 19.29 -2.14
C VAL A 429 14.79 18.00 -2.95
N ASP A 430 14.65 16.84 -2.27
CA ASP A 430 14.45 15.54 -2.90
C ASP A 430 12.96 15.18 -3.05
N GLY A 431 12.07 16.09 -2.65
CA GLY A 431 10.62 16.00 -2.80
C GLY A 431 9.87 15.64 -1.52
N CYS A 432 8.58 15.88 -1.55
CA CYS A 432 7.59 15.45 -0.56
C CYS A 432 6.26 15.19 -1.28
N VAL A 433 5.33 14.51 -0.61
CA VAL A 433 4.10 14.01 -1.24
C VAL A 433 2.86 14.53 -0.53
N VAL A 434 1.85 14.92 -1.31
CA VAL A 434 0.54 15.34 -0.81
C VAL A 434 -0.57 14.57 -1.52
N LYS A 435 -1.59 14.14 -0.74
CA LYS A 435 -2.82 13.55 -1.26
C LYS A 435 -3.80 14.68 -1.60
N THR A 436 -3.80 15.13 -2.86
CA THR A 436 -4.60 16.26 -3.33
C THR A 436 -6.09 15.98 -3.34
N SER A 437 -6.50 14.71 -3.49
CA SER A 437 -7.91 14.29 -3.47
C SER A 437 -8.66 14.63 -2.18
N GLY A 438 -7.94 14.89 -1.09
CA GLY A 438 -8.48 15.26 0.22
C GLY A 438 -8.33 16.73 0.59
N VAL A 439 -7.71 17.57 -0.28
CA VAL A 439 -7.45 18.99 -0.04
C VAL A 439 -8.60 19.85 -0.55
N ASP A 440 -9.04 20.80 0.26
CA ASP A 440 -10.04 21.81 -0.17
C ASP A 440 -9.39 22.79 -1.17
N GLU A 441 -10.13 23.14 -2.22
CA GLU A 441 -9.62 24.03 -3.28
C GLU A 441 -9.14 25.39 -2.76
N SER A 442 -9.71 25.89 -1.65
CA SER A 442 -9.36 27.17 -1.04
C SER A 442 -7.97 27.21 -0.42
N ILE A 443 -7.34 26.04 -0.17
CA ILE A 443 -6.02 25.92 0.47
C ILE A 443 -4.99 25.17 -0.40
N LEU A 444 -5.21 25.07 -1.71
CA LEU A 444 -4.22 24.54 -2.66
C LEU A 444 -2.96 25.41 -2.72
N VAL A 445 -3.09 26.71 -2.46
CA VAL A 445 -1.99 27.62 -2.16
C VAL A 445 -2.17 28.10 -0.73
N PHE A 446 -1.19 27.80 0.13
CA PHE A 446 -1.27 28.08 1.56
C PHE A 446 0.02 28.72 2.05
N GLU A 447 -0.09 29.74 2.89
CA GLU A 447 1.04 30.42 3.51
C GLU A 447 0.73 30.67 4.98
N GLY A 448 1.63 30.26 5.87
CA GLY A 448 1.41 30.40 7.30
C GLY A 448 2.66 30.18 8.15
N PRO A 449 2.61 30.60 9.42
CA PRO A 449 3.73 30.40 10.34
C PRO A 449 3.88 28.93 10.72
N ALA A 450 5.13 28.49 10.85
CA ALA A 450 5.46 27.14 11.31
C ALA A 450 5.15 26.96 12.79
N HIS A 451 4.39 25.93 13.12
CA HIS A 451 4.21 25.40 14.48
C HIS A 451 5.00 24.10 14.60
N ILE A 452 6.10 24.12 15.35
CA ILE A 452 7.08 23.02 15.37
C ILE A 452 6.75 22.01 16.46
N CYS A 453 6.60 20.75 16.04
CA CYS A 453 6.48 19.57 16.89
C CYS A 453 7.59 18.57 16.56
N GLU A 454 8.28 18.04 17.57
CA GLU A 454 9.39 17.08 17.38
C GLU A 454 8.99 15.63 17.61
N SER A 455 7.68 15.36 17.69
CA SER A 455 7.07 14.03 17.72
C SER A 455 5.58 14.10 17.36
N GLN A 456 5.01 12.95 17.01
CA GLN A 456 3.55 12.80 16.84
C GLN A 456 2.79 13.15 18.12
N GLU A 457 3.28 12.65 19.26
CA GLU A 457 2.65 12.87 20.58
C GLU A 457 2.61 14.36 20.93
N GLY A 458 3.70 15.08 20.63
CA GLY A 458 3.75 16.54 20.81
C GLY A 458 2.75 17.27 19.93
N ALA A 459 2.63 16.86 18.67
CA ALA A 459 1.64 17.43 17.74
C ALA A 459 0.20 17.18 18.20
N VAL A 460 -0.10 15.96 18.65
CA VAL A 460 -1.41 15.59 19.21
C VAL A 460 -1.74 16.44 20.44
N ASP A 461 -0.79 16.57 21.37
CA ASP A 461 -0.97 17.38 22.58
C ASP A 461 -1.20 18.87 22.26
N ASP A 462 -0.46 19.41 21.28
CA ASP A 462 -0.61 20.81 20.85
C ASP A 462 -1.96 21.07 20.15
N ILE A 463 -2.46 20.12 19.36
CA ILE A 463 -3.76 20.23 18.68
C ILE A 463 -4.90 20.15 19.72
N LEU A 464 -4.88 19.15 20.60
CA LEU A 464 -5.96 18.92 21.57
C LEU A 464 -6.07 20.04 22.60
N ASN A 465 -4.94 20.66 22.99
CA ASN A 465 -4.90 21.77 23.93
C ASN A 465 -4.99 23.16 23.27
N ASP A 466 -5.48 23.22 22.01
CA ASP A 466 -5.72 24.45 21.26
C ASP A 466 -4.48 25.36 21.14
N ARG A 467 -3.26 24.81 21.16
CA ARG A 467 -2.01 25.56 20.90
C ARG A 467 -1.80 25.82 19.41
N VAL A 468 -2.26 24.92 18.55
CA VAL A 468 -2.32 25.12 17.11
C VAL A 468 -3.46 26.07 16.76
N LYS A 469 -3.20 27.07 15.92
CA LYS A 469 -4.16 28.10 15.51
C LYS A 469 -4.51 28.01 14.03
N ALA A 470 -5.66 28.58 13.66
CA ALA A 470 -5.99 28.76 12.26
C ALA A 470 -4.91 29.59 11.56
N GLY A 471 -4.44 29.11 10.41
CA GLY A 471 -3.34 29.69 9.65
C GLY A 471 -1.98 29.02 9.87
N ASP A 472 -1.84 28.15 10.87
CA ASP A 472 -0.56 27.48 11.16
C ASP A 472 -0.22 26.39 10.12
N VAL A 473 1.08 26.23 9.88
CA VAL A 473 1.67 25.04 9.27
C VAL A 473 2.31 24.20 10.37
N VAL A 474 1.64 23.12 10.77
CA VAL A 474 2.13 22.24 11.83
C VAL A 474 3.21 21.32 11.23
N ILE A 475 4.45 21.46 11.71
CA ILE A 475 5.58 20.66 11.26
C ILE A 475 5.90 19.58 12.30
N VAL A 476 5.69 18.32 11.91
CA VAL A 476 6.05 17.16 12.73
C VAL A 476 7.34 16.56 12.16
N ARG A 477 8.47 16.81 12.83
CA ARG A 477 9.79 16.39 12.33
C ARG A 477 10.45 15.34 13.22
N TYR A 478 11.51 14.70 12.68
CA TYR A 478 12.19 13.54 13.28
C TYR A 478 11.31 12.29 13.39
N GLU A 479 10.31 12.17 12.52
CA GLU A 479 9.47 10.99 12.38
C GLU A 479 9.75 10.22 11.07
N GLY A 480 10.82 10.58 10.37
CA GLY A 480 11.29 9.91 9.16
C GLY A 480 11.86 8.52 9.36
N PRO A 481 12.37 7.88 8.28
CA PRO A 481 12.91 6.51 8.33
C PRO A 481 14.00 6.31 9.39
N LYS A 482 14.95 7.25 9.50
CA LYS A 482 16.05 7.21 10.49
C LYS A 482 15.64 7.83 11.82
N GLY A 483 15.00 8.99 11.78
CA GLY A 483 14.68 9.80 12.96
C GLY A 483 13.56 9.20 13.79
N GLY A 484 12.60 8.51 13.20
CA GLY A 484 11.48 7.88 13.86
C GLY A 484 11.86 6.90 14.96
N PRO A 485 12.76 5.92 14.80
CA PRO A 485 13.03 5.24 13.54
C PRO A 485 11.84 4.38 13.10
N GLY A 486 11.78 4.06 11.80
CA GLY A 486 10.70 3.23 11.25
C GLY A 486 9.58 4.04 10.62
N MET A 487 9.71 5.38 10.55
CA MET A 487 8.80 6.25 9.81
C MET A 487 7.32 5.96 10.15
N GLN A 488 6.94 6.13 11.42
CA GLN A 488 5.59 5.79 11.87
C GLN A 488 4.51 6.48 11.04
N GLU A 489 3.43 5.75 10.79
CA GLU A 489 2.26 6.28 10.09
C GLU A 489 1.39 7.05 11.08
N MET A 490 1.11 8.32 10.76
CA MET A 490 0.39 9.22 11.64
C MET A 490 -1.02 9.46 11.10
N LEU A 491 -2.04 9.12 11.89
CA LEU A 491 -3.44 9.40 11.59
C LEU A 491 -4.05 10.36 12.63
N TYR A 492 -3.64 10.27 13.88
CA TYR A 492 -4.19 11.10 14.96
C TYR A 492 -4.03 12.61 14.74
N PRO A 493 -2.84 13.15 14.35
CA PRO A 493 -2.72 14.59 14.10
C PRO A 493 -3.70 15.08 13.03
N THR A 494 -3.88 14.30 11.94
CA THR A 494 -4.78 14.67 10.83
C THR A 494 -6.24 14.57 11.22
N SER A 495 -6.62 13.55 12.00
CA SER A 495 -7.97 13.37 12.50
C SER A 495 -8.36 14.47 13.50
N TYR A 496 -7.44 14.81 14.39
CA TYR A 496 -7.70 15.85 15.43
C TYR A 496 -7.72 17.27 14.87
N ILE A 497 -6.89 17.59 13.87
CA ILE A 497 -7.00 18.84 13.11
C ILE A 497 -8.42 18.97 12.51
N LYS A 498 -8.94 17.86 11.96
CA LYS A 498 -10.29 17.84 11.39
C LYS A 498 -11.37 17.98 12.46
N SER A 499 -11.29 17.24 13.58
CA SER A 499 -12.28 17.32 14.67
C SER A 499 -12.33 18.68 15.34
N LYS A 500 -11.18 19.39 15.42
CA LYS A 500 -11.10 20.78 15.91
C LYS A 500 -11.55 21.83 14.88
N GLY A 501 -12.07 21.42 13.71
CA GLY A 501 -12.51 22.34 12.67
C GLY A 501 -11.37 23.07 11.91
N LEU A 502 -10.13 22.66 12.10
CA LEU A 502 -8.94 23.30 11.51
C LEU A 502 -8.56 22.74 10.13
N GLY A 503 -9.22 21.70 9.64
CA GLY A 503 -8.86 20.97 8.42
C GLY A 503 -8.83 21.77 7.11
N LYS A 504 -9.48 22.95 7.09
CA LYS A 504 -9.50 23.87 5.95
C LYS A 504 -8.69 25.16 6.16
N VAL A 505 -8.06 25.31 7.31
CA VAL A 505 -7.35 26.54 7.71
C VAL A 505 -5.97 26.28 8.28
N CYS A 506 -5.51 25.03 8.31
CA CYS A 506 -4.16 24.64 8.72
C CYS A 506 -3.57 23.66 7.70
N ALA A 507 -2.24 23.60 7.66
CA ALA A 507 -1.49 22.57 6.94
C ALA A 507 -0.68 21.71 7.92
N LEU A 508 -0.45 20.45 7.54
CA LEU A 508 0.45 19.51 8.22
C LEU A 508 1.63 19.16 7.30
N LEU A 509 2.85 19.22 7.82
CA LEU A 509 4.07 18.84 7.10
C LEU A 509 4.91 17.91 7.96
N THR A 510 5.44 16.82 7.39
CA THR A 510 6.29 15.89 8.12
C THR A 510 7.36 15.23 7.25
N ASP A 511 8.50 14.89 7.84
CA ASP A 511 9.49 13.96 7.28
C ASP A 511 9.11 12.48 7.52
N GLY A 512 8.08 12.23 8.35
CA GLY A 512 7.39 10.96 8.48
C GLY A 512 6.36 10.74 7.37
N ARG A 513 5.29 10.00 7.67
CA ARG A 513 4.18 9.73 6.76
C ARG A 513 2.83 9.86 7.45
N PHE A 514 1.84 10.25 6.67
CA PHE A 514 0.45 10.24 7.12
C PHE A 514 -0.28 9.00 6.59
N SER A 515 -1.31 8.56 7.30
CA SER A 515 -2.13 7.43 6.90
C SER A 515 -2.87 7.69 5.58
N GLY A 516 -3.16 6.62 4.84
CA GLY A 516 -4.08 6.64 3.70
C GLY A 516 -5.48 7.18 4.04
N GLY A 517 -5.87 7.11 5.33
CA GLY A 517 -7.10 7.69 5.89
C GLY A 517 -7.08 9.22 6.07
N THR A 518 -5.96 9.87 5.80
CA THR A 518 -5.79 11.30 5.98
C THR A 518 -6.58 12.12 4.98
N SER A 519 -7.16 13.23 5.46
CA SER A 519 -7.80 14.29 4.67
C SER A 519 -7.27 15.66 5.10
N GLY A 520 -7.47 16.70 4.26
CA GLY A 520 -6.91 18.03 4.46
C GLY A 520 -5.52 18.20 3.86
N LEU A 521 -4.91 19.38 4.05
CA LEU A 521 -3.58 19.71 3.51
C LEU A 521 -2.50 19.05 4.35
N SER A 522 -2.21 17.78 4.07
CA SER A 522 -1.23 16.97 4.78
C SER A 522 -0.15 16.49 3.84
N ILE A 523 1.09 16.93 4.10
CA ILE A 523 2.27 16.73 3.25
C ILE A 523 3.25 15.85 4.02
N GLY A 524 3.54 14.66 3.51
CA GLY A 524 4.47 13.71 4.11
C GLY A 524 5.71 13.49 3.26
N HIS A 525 6.59 12.62 3.77
CA HIS A 525 7.79 12.16 3.07
C HIS A 525 8.79 13.28 2.74
N ALA A 526 8.80 14.38 3.51
CA ALA A 526 9.74 15.48 3.25
C ALA A 526 11.18 14.96 3.26
N SER A 527 11.84 15.03 2.10
CA SER A 527 13.16 14.44 1.88
C SER A 527 14.16 15.52 1.45
N PRO A 528 15.39 15.49 2.02
CA PRO A 528 15.87 14.61 3.10
C PRO A 528 15.16 14.85 4.44
N GLU A 529 14.99 13.79 5.26
CA GLU A 529 14.43 13.92 6.61
C GLU A 529 15.31 14.75 7.56
N ALA A 530 14.74 15.31 8.63
CA ALA A 530 15.48 16.11 9.60
C ALA A 530 16.68 15.37 10.20
N ALA A 531 16.53 14.10 10.55
CA ALA A 531 17.61 13.27 11.11
C ALA A 531 18.74 12.94 10.11
N ALA A 532 18.51 13.14 8.82
CA ALA A 532 19.51 13.00 7.76
C ALA A 532 20.06 14.36 7.26
N GLY A 533 19.85 15.45 8.01
CA GLY A 533 20.35 16.79 7.66
C GLY A 533 19.40 17.57 6.74
N GLY A 534 18.15 17.14 6.59
CA GLY A 534 17.14 17.83 5.78
C GLY A 534 16.78 19.20 6.34
N ALA A 535 16.44 20.14 5.43
CA ALA A 535 16.15 21.52 5.81
C ALA A 535 14.89 21.67 6.69
N ILE A 536 13.99 20.70 6.69
CA ILE A 536 12.86 20.64 7.63
C ILE A 536 13.33 20.68 9.11
N GLY A 537 14.53 20.16 9.41
CA GLY A 537 15.18 20.24 10.71
C GLY A 537 15.69 21.64 11.09
N LEU A 538 15.79 22.55 10.11
CA LEU A 538 16.30 23.92 10.30
C LEU A 538 15.18 24.96 10.42
N VAL A 539 13.93 24.58 10.19
CA VAL A 539 12.78 25.47 10.35
C VAL A 539 12.62 25.82 11.83
N GLU A 540 12.42 27.09 12.15
CA GLU A 540 12.20 27.59 13.50
C GLU A 540 10.73 27.99 13.70
N GLN A 541 10.31 28.05 14.97
CA GLN A 541 8.95 28.44 15.33
C GLN A 541 8.59 29.82 14.78
N GLY A 542 7.50 29.90 14.03
CA GLY A 542 7.01 31.14 13.41
C GLY A 542 7.62 31.49 12.05
N ASP A 543 8.58 30.72 11.52
CA ASP A 543 9.02 30.86 10.13
C ASP A 543 7.84 30.71 9.17
N ILE A 544 7.76 31.54 8.13
CA ILE A 544 6.67 31.45 7.17
C ILE A 544 6.94 30.33 6.16
N ILE A 545 6.01 29.41 6.05
CA ILE A 545 6.03 28.31 5.09
C ILE A 545 5.03 28.62 3.99
N ARG A 546 5.48 28.52 2.74
CA ARG A 546 4.63 28.60 1.54
C ARG A 546 4.52 27.24 0.87
N ILE A 547 3.27 26.80 0.71
CA ILE A 547 2.87 25.59 -0.01
C ILE A 547 2.11 26.02 -1.25
N ASP A 548 2.49 25.53 -2.43
CA ASP A 548 1.88 25.87 -3.71
C ASP A 548 1.71 24.59 -4.54
N ILE A 549 0.59 23.91 -4.33
CA ILE A 549 0.30 22.62 -4.99
C ILE A 549 0.24 22.77 -6.51
N PRO A 550 -0.47 23.79 -7.08
CA PRO A 550 -0.50 23.99 -8.54
C PRO A 550 0.88 24.13 -9.18
N ASN A 551 1.81 24.84 -8.50
CA ASN A 551 3.18 25.03 -8.99
C ASN A 551 4.19 24.02 -8.43
N ARG A 552 3.69 22.97 -7.69
CA ARG A 552 4.53 21.92 -7.10
C ARG A 552 5.63 22.44 -6.18
N GLY A 553 5.34 23.50 -5.41
CA GLY A 553 6.32 24.20 -4.57
C GLY A 553 6.07 24.03 -3.06
N ILE A 554 7.17 23.91 -2.28
CA ILE A 554 7.14 23.98 -0.83
C ILE A 554 8.42 24.64 -0.29
N ASN A 555 8.28 25.81 0.37
CA ASN A 555 9.42 26.60 0.79
C ASN A 555 9.22 27.22 2.18
N VAL A 556 10.28 27.30 2.95
CA VAL A 556 10.39 28.27 4.04
C VAL A 556 10.86 29.62 3.45
N LEU A 557 10.16 30.69 3.82
CA LEU A 557 10.41 32.03 3.27
C LEU A 557 11.50 32.75 4.11
N ILE A 558 12.69 32.16 4.17
CA ILE A 558 13.92 32.77 4.69
C ILE A 558 14.97 32.80 3.60
N ASP A 559 15.93 33.71 3.69
CA ASP A 559 17.00 33.77 2.71
C ASP A 559 17.99 32.61 2.85
N GLU A 560 18.70 32.29 1.78
CA GLU A 560 19.66 31.18 1.76
C GLU A 560 20.82 31.39 2.74
N THR A 561 21.17 32.63 3.06
CA THR A 561 22.23 33.00 4.01
C THR A 561 21.84 32.57 5.42
N GLU A 562 20.60 32.85 5.82
CA GLU A 562 20.07 32.43 7.13
C GLU A 562 19.93 30.92 7.20
N LEU A 563 19.42 30.26 6.14
CA LEU A 563 19.31 28.81 6.10
C LEU A 563 20.68 28.13 6.25
N ASN A 564 21.71 28.64 5.56
CA ASN A 564 23.08 28.16 5.66
C ASN A 564 23.72 28.42 7.02
N LYS A 565 23.39 29.54 7.67
CA LYS A 565 23.83 29.86 9.03
C LYS A 565 23.23 28.86 10.03
N ARG A 566 21.92 28.58 9.95
CA ARG A 566 21.24 27.57 10.79
C ARG A 566 21.83 26.18 10.58
N ARG A 567 22.14 25.80 9.33
CA ARG A 567 22.80 24.52 9.00
C ARG A 567 24.16 24.41 9.68
N LYS A 568 25.01 25.41 9.54
CA LYS A 568 26.32 25.44 10.19
C LYS A 568 26.20 25.34 11.73
N ALA A 569 25.21 26.02 12.31
CA ALA A 569 24.97 25.95 13.75
C ALA A 569 24.48 24.55 14.20
N MET A 570 23.67 23.90 13.37
CA MET A 570 23.21 22.53 13.63
C MET A 570 24.36 21.51 13.49
N ASP A 571 25.18 21.62 12.45
CA ASP A 571 26.35 20.76 12.22
C ASP A 571 27.39 20.92 13.35
N ALA A 572 27.58 22.13 13.87
CA ALA A 572 28.49 22.40 14.98
C ALA A 572 28.10 21.70 16.30
N LYS A 573 26.84 21.27 16.45
CA LYS A 573 26.41 20.47 17.61
C LYS A 573 26.95 19.02 17.55
N GLY A 574 27.49 18.57 16.42
CA GLY A 574 28.04 17.22 16.24
C GLY A 574 26.99 16.15 16.55
N ALA A 575 27.31 15.26 17.49
CA ALA A 575 26.39 14.16 17.88
C ALA A 575 25.08 14.63 18.54
N ASP A 576 25.00 15.89 18.96
CA ASP A 576 23.80 16.51 19.53
C ASP A 576 22.99 17.30 18.50
N GLY A 577 23.46 17.41 17.28
CA GLY A 577 22.72 17.94 16.14
C GLY A 577 21.77 16.92 15.50
N TRP A 578 20.87 17.41 14.66
CA TRP A 578 19.98 16.62 13.82
C TRP A 578 19.16 15.56 14.56
N LYS A 579 18.75 15.88 15.79
CA LYS A 579 17.89 15.07 16.65
C LYS A 579 16.91 15.97 17.42
N PRO A 580 15.82 15.44 17.98
CA PRO A 580 14.91 16.19 18.84
C PRO A 580 15.65 16.89 19.99
N VAL A 581 15.22 18.10 20.31
CA VAL A 581 15.79 18.87 21.45
C VAL A 581 15.50 18.18 22.78
N ASN A 582 14.27 17.67 22.93
CA ASN A 582 13.87 16.93 24.11
C ASN A 582 13.93 15.43 23.84
N GLU A 583 14.37 14.67 24.85
CA GLU A 583 14.31 13.21 24.79
C GLU A 583 12.85 12.74 24.71
N ARG A 584 12.56 11.90 23.73
CA ARG A 584 11.23 11.31 23.57
C ARG A 584 11.10 10.08 24.45
N PRO A 585 9.96 9.86 25.13
CA PRO A 585 9.72 8.67 25.97
C PRO A 585 9.47 7.43 25.10
N ARG A 586 10.30 7.20 24.09
CA ARG A 586 10.18 6.18 23.05
C ARG A 586 11.25 5.11 23.21
N LYS A 587 10.84 3.83 23.25
CA LYS A 587 11.77 2.71 23.38
C LYS A 587 12.19 2.17 22.02
N VAL A 588 13.40 2.53 21.58
CA VAL A 588 13.97 2.03 20.32
C VAL A 588 14.67 0.69 20.55
N SER A 589 14.09 -0.38 19.98
CA SER A 589 14.64 -1.74 20.06
C SER A 589 15.88 -1.96 19.19
N ALA A 590 16.56 -3.11 19.36
CA ALA A 590 17.71 -3.49 18.53
C ALA A 590 17.34 -3.60 17.04
N ALA A 591 16.13 -4.11 16.73
CA ALA A 591 15.65 -4.23 15.36
C ALA A 591 15.47 -2.86 14.69
N LEU A 592 14.85 -1.91 15.41
CA LEU A 592 14.67 -0.54 14.92
C LEU A 592 16.00 0.22 14.77
N LYS A 593 16.95 0.00 15.67
CA LYS A 593 18.31 0.56 15.56
C LYS A 593 19.04 0.03 14.32
N ALA A 594 18.90 -1.26 14.02
CA ALA A 594 19.49 -1.87 12.82
C ALA A 594 18.86 -1.30 11.54
N TYR A 595 17.53 -1.18 11.51
CA TYR A 595 16.80 -0.56 10.40
C TYR A 595 17.28 0.88 10.15
N ALA A 596 17.29 1.72 11.19
CA ALA A 596 17.69 3.13 11.07
C ALA A 596 19.11 3.34 10.52
N LYS A 597 20.02 2.37 10.73
CA LYS A 597 21.40 2.46 10.20
C LYS A 597 21.51 2.18 8.71
N MET A 598 20.59 1.40 8.14
CA MET A 598 20.66 0.92 6.76
C MET A 598 19.60 1.53 5.85
N VAL A 599 18.60 2.22 6.42
CA VAL A 599 17.48 2.70 5.64
C VAL A 599 17.84 3.91 4.79
N THR A 600 17.31 3.95 3.56
CA THR A 600 17.34 5.12 2.67
C THR A 600 16.29 6.14 3.09
N SER A 601 16.33 7.33 2.49
CA SER A 601 15.28 8.34 2.68
C SER A 601 13.97 7.96 1.95
N ALA A 602 12.92 8.72 2.23
CA ALA A 602 11.58 8.42 1.71
C ALA A 602 11.47 8.57 0.18
N ASP A 603 12.21 9.49 -0.44
CA ASP A 603 12.30 9.66 -1.89
C ASP A 603 12.87 8.43 -2.63
N LYS A 604 13.51 7.52 -1.88
CA LYS A 604 14.02 6.22 -2.35
C LYS A 604 13.25 5.02 -1.80
N GLY A 605 12.04 5.25 -1.29
CA GLY A 605 11.16 4.21 -0.79
C GLY A 605 11.43 3.75 0.65
N ALA A 606 12.31 4.42 1.41
CA ALA A 606 12.67 4.06 2.79
C ALA A 606 12.96 2.54 2.91
N VAL A 607 13.82 2.02 2.06
CA VAL A 607 14.24 0.61 1.99
C VAL A 607 15.65 0.46 2.53
N ARG A 608 16.01 -0.70 3.06
CA ARG A 608 17.37 -0.95 3.52
C ARG A 608 18.33 -1.03 2.34
N ASP A 609 19.44 -0.33 2.45
CA ASP A 609 20.52 -0.31 1.47
C ASP A 609 21.83 -0.68 2.17
N ILE A 610 22.29 -1.89 1.90
CA ILE A 610 23.54 -2.42 2.48
C ILE A 610 24.79 -1.72 1.95
N SER A 611 24.72 -1.00 0.82
CA SER A 611 25.85 -0.23 0.30
C SER A 611 26.22 0.97 1.21
N GLN A 612 25.33 1.31 2.18
CA GLN A 612 25.60 2.34 3.18
C GLN A 612 26.45 1.86 4.37
N LEU A 613 26.80 0.57 4.43
CA LEU A 613 27.67 -0.03 5.44
C LEU A 613 29.12 -0.05 4.99
#